data_f386fce767afda1e60c89f57272b1aa3
#
_entry.id   f386fce767afda1e60c89f57272b1aa3
#
_cell.length_a   1.000
_cell.length_b   1.000
_cell.length_c   1.000
_cell.angle_alpha   90.00
_cell.angle_beta   90.00
_cell.angle_gamma   90.00
#
_symmetry.space_group_name_H-M   'P 1'
#
loop_
_entity.id
_entity.type
_entity.pdbx_description
1 polymer ?
#
loop_
_entity_poly.entity_id
_entity_poly.type
_entity_poly.pdbx_seq_one_letter_code
_entity_poly.pdbx_strand_id
1 'polypeptide(L)'
;KDEYKQTEGNPEIKNRIKSLQRQMASSRMMQKVPQADVIIRNPTHVAIALKYDPDHDNAPVVLAKGLDELALRIVKVGEENNVYTIENKPLARAMYNSCELDRPIPSEFYTAVAEILVYLYKQDNGKNKDKK
;
A
#
# COMPACT_ATOMS: atom_id res chain seq x y z
N LYS A 1 39.94 -15.73 -11.36
CA LYS A 1 39.51 -15.93 -10.03
C LYS A 1 39.34 -14.69 -9.24
N ASP A 2 40.40 -13.93 -9.15
CA ASP A 2 40.29 -12.67 -8.45
C ASP A 2 39.30 -11.75 -9.11
N GLU A 3 39.26 -11.77 -10.41
CA GLU A 3 38.29 -10.94 -11.12
C GLU A 3 36.88 -11.35 -10.80
N TYR A 4 36.67 -12.64 -10.74
CA TYR A 4 35.35 -13.15 -10.42
C TYR A 4 34.92 -12.72 -9.03
N LYS A 5 35.84 -12.82 -8.08
CA LYS A 5 35.53 -12.39 -6.73
C LYS A 5 35.27 -10.91 -6.65
N GLN A 6 36.02 -10.12 -7.38
CA GLN A 6 35.81 -8.68 -7.37
C GLN A 6 34.45 -8.32 -7.91
N THR A 7 34.05 -8.99 -8.98
CA THR A 7 32.75 -8.73 -9.57
C THR A 7 31.65 -9.07 -8.58
N GLU A 8 31.77 -10.24 -7.97
CA GLU A 8 30.80 -10.69 -7.02
C GLU A 8 30.73 -9.80 -5.80
N GLY A 9 31.91 -9.41 -5.32
CA GLY A 9 31.96 -8.66 -4.10
C GLY A 9 31.88 -7.17 -4.25
N ASN A 10 31.75 -6.67 -5.47
CA ASN A 10 31.77 -5.24 -5.70
C ASN A 10 30.53 -4.58 -5.11
N PRO A 11 30.69 -3.79 -4.05
CA PRO A 11 29.54 -3.19 -3.38
C PRO A 11 28.79 -2.22 -4.27
N GLU A 12 29.50 -1.59 -5.19
CA GLU A 12 28.86 -0.65 -6.10
C GLU A 12 27.85 -1.34 -7.00
N ILE A 13 28.26 -2.48 -7.55
CA ILE A 13 27.35 -3.25 -8.41
C ILE A 13 26.19 -3.81 -7.62
N LYS A 14 26.48 -4.35 -6.45
CA LYS A 14 25.43 -4.90 -5.61
C LYS A 14 24.42 -3.84 -5.23
N ASN A 15 24.89 -2.66 -4.86
CA ASN A 15 23.99 -1.59 -4.48
C ASN A 15 23.17 -1.13 -5.65
N ARG A 16 23.74 -1.12 -6.83
CA ARG A 16 23.01 -0.72 -8.01
C ARG A 16 21.90 -1.72 -8.33
N ILE A 17 22.20 -2.99 -8.23
CA ILE A 17 21.20 -4.01 -8.47
C ILE A 17 20.06 -3.88 -7.47
N LYS A 18 20.37 -3.71 -6.20
CA LYS A 18 19.36 -3.55 -5.17
C LYS A 18 18.52 -2.31 -5.42
N SER A 19 19.17 -1.23 -5.84
CA SER A 19 18.47 0.00 -6.12
C SER A 19 17.48 -0.18 -7.26
N LEU A 20 17.91 -0.84 -8.32
CA LEU A 20 17.02 -1.10 -9.45
C LEU A 20 15.88 -2.01 -9.07
N GLN A 21 16.17 -3.03 -8.27
CA GLN A 21 15.12 -3.94 -7.81
C GLN A 21 14.07 -3.19 -6.99
N ARG A 22 14.51 -2.27 -6.14
CA ARG A 22 13.57 -1.48 -5.34
C ARG A 22 12.72 -0.57 -6.23
N GLN A 23 13.33 0.02 -7.25
CA GLN A 23 12.58 0.86 -8.17
C GLN A 23 11.53 0.07 -8.91
N MET A 24 11.89 -1.11 -9.37
CA MET A 24 10.94 -1.95 -10.08
C MET A 24 9.80 -2.39 -9.18
N ALA A 25 10.11 -2.76 -7.95
CA ALA A 25 9.09 -3.15 -6.99
C ALA A 25 8.17 -1.99 -6.67
N SER A 26 8.72 -0.79 -6.50
CA SER A 26 7.92 0.40 -6.24
C SER A 26 7.01 0.72 -7.40
N SER A 27 7.52 0.64 -8.61
CA SER A 27 6.71 0.92 -9.80
C SER A 27 5.55 -0.05 -9.91
N ARG A 28 5.83 -1.33 -9.67
CA ARG A 28 4.79 -2.34 -9.74
C ARG A 28 3.73 -2.12 -8.69
N MET A 29 4.18 -1.78 -7.50
CA MET A 29 3.28 -1.49 -6.40
C MET A 29 2.40 -0.28 -6.71
N MET A 30 2.99 0.78 -7.24
CA MET A 30 2.24 1.98 -7.55
C MET A 30 1.17 1.75 -8.61
N GLN A 31 1.41 0.81 -9.52
CA GLN A 31 0.41 0.50 -10.53
C GLN A 31 -0.85 -0.11 -9.94
N LYS A 32 -0.76 -0.66 -8.75
CA LYS A 32 -1.92 -1.26 -8.10
C LYS A 32 -2.75 -0.28 -7.29
N VAL A 33 -2.17 0.85 -6.93
CA VAL A 33 -2.87 1.81 -6.07
C VAL A 33 -4.24 2.25 -6.61
N PRO A 34 -4.40 2.46 -7.91
CA PRO A 34 -5.73 2.85 -8.41
C PRO A 34 -6.83 1.84 -8.14
N GLN A 35 -6.48 0.59 -7.85
CA GLN A 35 -7.47 -0.45 -7.58
C GLN A 35 -7.85 -0.51 -6.11
N ALA A 36 -7.25 0.30 -5.27
CA ALA A 36 -7.51 0.25 -3.84
C ALA A 36 -8.88 0.82 -3.52
N ASP A 37 -9.44 0.32 -2.43
CA ASP A 37 -10.71 0.84 -1.91
C ASP A 37 -10.46 1.97 -0.92
N VAL A 38 -9.35 1.93 -0.22
CA VAL A 38 -9.06 2.94 0.77
C VAL A 38 -7.56 3.01 1.01
N ILE A 39 -7.10 4.21 1.32
CA ILE A 39 -5.73 4.42 1.77
C ILE A 39 -5.81 4.96 3.18
N ILE A 40 -5.17 4.25 4.11
CA ILE A 40 -5.09 4.67 5.50
C ILE A 40 -3.75 5.35 5.67
N ARG A 41 -3.75 6.55 6.22
CA ARG A 41 -2.51 7.32 6.26
C ARG A 41 -2.27 8.02 7.59
N ASN A 42 -0.99 8.19 7.87
CA ASN A 42 -0.49 9.09 8.88
C ASN A 42 0.11 10.22 8.04
N PRO A 43 -0.49 11.39 8.03
CA PRO A 43 -0.15 12.42 7.05
C PRO A 43 1.34 12.63 6.91
N THR A 44 1.82 12.59 5.68
CA THR A 44 3.18 12.79 5.24
C THR A 44 4.17 11.71 5.67
N HIS A 45 3.78 10.74 6.51
CA HIS A 45 4.76 9.76 6.99
C HIS A 45 4.46 8.31 6.60
N VAL A 46 3.20 7.92 6.56
CA VAL A 46 2.84 6.51 6.29
C VAL A 46 1.59 6.46 5.43
N ALA A 47 1.55 5.55 4.48
CA ALA A 47 0.33 5.28 3.72
C ALA A 47 0.26 3.81 3.41
N ILE A 48 -0.94 3.25 3.52
CA ILE A 48 -1.21 1.85 3.20
C ILE A 48 -2.47 1.79 2.37
N ALA A 49 -2.38 1.20 1.19
CA ALA A 49 -3.52 1.06 0.28
C ALA A 49 -4.08 -0.35 0.40
N LEU A 50 -5.37 -0.43 0.61
CA LEU A 50 -6.05 -1.71 0.82
C LEU A 50 -7.14 -1.90 -0.21
N LYS A 51 -7.34 -3.16 -0.60
CA LYS A 51 -8.40 -3.56 -1.51
C LYS A 51 -9.19 -4.68 -0.86
N TYR A 52 -10.50 -4.63 -0.98
CA TYR A 52 -11.33 -5.70 -0.45
C TYR A 52 -12.43 -6.04 -1.44
N ASP A 53 -12.39 -7.25 -1.94
CA ASP A 53 -13.41 -7.79 -2.82
C ASP A 53 -14.08 -8.94 -2.06
N PRO A 54 -15.28 -8.74 -1.52
CA PRO A 54 -15.89 -9.77 -0.68
C PRO A 54 -16.11 -11.10 -1.39
N ASP A 55 -16.15 -11.07 -2.72
CA ASP A 55 -16.36 -12.30 -3.47
C ASP A 55 -15.09 -13.13 -3.65
N HIS A 56 -13.94 -12.50 -3.54
CA HIS A 56 -12.68 -13.17 -3.81
C HIS A 56 -11.70 -13.15 -2.65
N ASP A 57 -11.85 -12.21 -1.74
CA ASP A 57 -10.88 -12.03 -0.65
C ASP A 57 -11.49 -12.41 0.67
N ASN A 58 -10.77 -13.16 1.48
CA ASN A 58 -11.22 -13.47 2.83
C ASN A 58 -11.03 -12.29 3.76
N ALA A 59 -10.12 -11.40 3.41
CA ALA A 59 -9.84 -10.19 4.19
C ALA A 59 -9.23 -9.18 3.24
N PRO A 60 -9.26 -7.90 3.62
CA PRO A 60 -8.61 -6.88 2.78
C PRO A 60 -7.16 -7.21 2.51
N VAL A 61 -6.73 -6.91 1.30
CA VAL A 61 -5.37 -7.21 0.84
C VAL A 61 -4.58 -5.92 0.71
N VAL A 62 -3.32 -5.97 1.09
CA VAL A 62 -2.44 -4.81 1.04
C VAL A 62 -1.87 -4.67 -0.37
N LEU A 63 -2.28 -3.62 -1.06
CA LEU A 63 -1.78 -3.38 -2.42
C LEU A 63 -0.50 -2.56 -2.42
N ALA A 64 -0.36 -1.67 -1.46
CA ALA A 64 0.80 -0.79 -1.40
C ALA A 64 1.00 -0.31 0.00
N LYS A 65 2.24 -0.02 0.34
CA LYS A 65 2.56 0.64 1.60
C LYS A 65 3.86 1.40 1.42
N GLY A 66 4.01 2.48 2.14
CA GLY A 66 5.21 3.27 2.02
C GLY A 66 5.37 4.28 3.13
N LEU A 67 6.59 4.79 3.23
CA LEU A 67 6.95 5.81 4.19
C LEU A 67 7.35 7.08 3.44
N ASP A 68 7.15 8.20 4.09
CA ASP A 68 7.64 9.51 3.64
C ASP A 68 7.31 9.80 2.19
N GLU A 69 8.28 9.95 1.33
CA GLU A 69 8.04 10.29 -0.06
C GLU A 69 7.16 9.27 -0.76
N LEU A 70 7.39 8.01 -0.47
CA LEU A 70 6.58 6.96 -1.08
C LEU A 70 5.15 7.04 -0.57
N ALA A 71 4.97 7.36 0.71
CA ALA A 71 3.64 7.55 1.26
C ALA A 71 2.90 8.68 0.53
N LEU A 72 3.59 9.78 0.29
CA LEU A 72 2.98 10.90 -0.42
C LEU A 72 2.59 10.52 -1.83
N ARG A 73 3.42 9.73 -2.49
CA ARG A 73 3.09 9.27 -3.84
C ARG A 73 1.88 8.35 -3.85
N ILE A 74 1.80 7.45 -2.89
CA ILE A 74 0.66 6.55 -2.79
C ILE A 74 -0.63 7.37 -2.64
N VAL A 75 -0.62 8.34 -1.76
CA VAL A 75 -1.78 9.18 -1.55
C VAL A 75 -2.12 9.96 -2.81
N LYS A 76 -1.12 10.51 -3.45
CA LYS A 76 -1.36 11.31 -4.64
C LYS A 76 -1.98 10.47 -5.75
N VAL A 77 -1.41 9.31 -6.03
CA VAL A 77 -1.96 8.44 -7.06
C VAL A 77 -3.38 8.01 -6.70
N GLY A 78 -3.59 7.70 -5.41
CA GLY A 78 -4.92 7.31 -4.98
C GLY A 78 -5.93 8.41 -5.22
N GLU A 79 -5.58 9.64 -4.83
CA GLU A 79 -6.51 10.75 -5.00
C GLU A 79 -6.79 11.04 -6.46
N GLU A 80 -5.78 10.89 -7.31
CA GLU A 80 -5.97 11.08 -8.74
C GLU A 80 -6.90 10.04 -9.34
N ASN A 81 -7.07 8.93 -8.68
CA ASN A 81 -7.92 7.83 -9.15
C ASN A 81 -9.15 7.63 -8.29
N ASN A 82 -9.50 8.64 -7.52
CA ASN A 82 -10.73 8.64 -6.70
C ASN A 82 -10.75 7.56 -5.63
N VAL A 83 -9.60 7.21 -5.11
CA VAL A 83 -9.51 6.29 -3.99
C VAL A 83 -9.68 7.10 -2.71
N TYR A 84 -10.51 6.60 -1.80
CA TYR A 84 -10.71 7.28 -0.53
C TYR A 84 -9.46 7.23 0.32
N THR A 85 -9.16 8.33 0.99
CA THR A 85 -8.07 8.34 1.95
C THR A 85 -8.65 8.70 3.31
N ILE A 86 -8.10 8.10 4.35
CA ILE A 86 -8.55 8.37 5.69
C ILE A 86 -7.34 8.47 6.61
N GLU A 87 -7.38 9.45 7.49
CA GLU A 87 -6.27 9.66 8.40
C GLU A 87 -6.50 8.90 9.69
N ASN A 88 -5.55 8.05 10.03
CA ASN A 88 -5.58 7.36 11.32
C ASN A 88 -4.14 7.01 11.65
N LYS A 89 -3.50 7.88 12.39
CA LYS A 89 -2.07 7.76 12.65
C LYS A 89 -1.67 6.44 13.31
N PRO A 90 -2.29 6.07 14.43
CA PRO A 90 -1.86 4.83 15.08
C PRO A 90 -2.11 3.61 14.23
N LEU A 91 -3.24 3.57 13.52
CA LEU A 91 -3.56 2.42 12.70
C LEU A 91 -2.62 2.31 11.51
N ALA A 92 -2.35 3.43 10.84
CA ALA A 92 -1.44 3.41 9.70
C ALA A 92 -0.06 2.89 10.10
N ARG A 93 0.44 3.38 11.22
CA ARG A 93 1.76 2.97 11.68
C ARG A 93 1.78 1.49 12.06
N ALA A 94 0.78 1.03 12.80
CA ALA A 94 0.72 -0.37 13.20
C ALA A 94 0.62 -1.28 11.99
N MET A 95 -0.21 -0.92 11.04
CA MET A 95 -0.38 -1.73 9.85
C MET A 95 0.88 -1.75 8.98
N TYR A 96 1.55 -0.60 8.87
CA TYR A 96 2.77 -0.59 8.09
C TYR A 96 3.78 -1.61 8.61
N ASN A 97 3.89 -1.70 9.92
CA ASN A 97 4.86 -2.60 10.54
C ASN A 97 4.48 -4.07 10.45
N SER A 98 3.20 -4.36 10.36
CA SER A 98 2.73 -5.75 10.46
C SER A 98 2.19 -6.33 9.16
N CYS A 99 1.84 -5.50 8.19
CA CYS A 99 1.25 -5.97 6.94
C CYS A 99 2.29 -6.18 5.87
N GLU A 100 2.03 -7.14 5.00
CA GLU A 100 2.94 -7.43 3.88
C GLU A 100 2.23 -7.19 2.56
N LEU A 101 2.99 -6.78 1.58
CA LEU A 101 2.44 -6.51 0.25
C LEU A 101 1.80 -7.76 -0.34
N ASP A 102 0.67 -7.54 -0.99
CA ASP A 102 -0.06 -8.59 -1.70
C ASP A 102 -0.58 -9.70 -0.80
N ARG A 103 -0.67 -9.42 0.49
CA ARG A 103 -1.17 -10.38 1.46
C ARG A 103 -2.35 -9.81 2.20
N PRO A 104 -3.24 -10.67 2.71
CA PRO A 104 -4.33 -10.18 3.54
C PRO A 104 -3.81 -9.55 4.81
N ILE A 105 -4.57 -8.61 5.34
CA ILE A 105 -4.17 -7.98 6.61
C ILE A 105 -4.27 -9.02 7.73
N PRO A 106 -3.42 -8.88 8.76
CA PRO A 106 -3.53 -9.75 9.94
C PRO A 106 -4.87 -9.53 10.66
N SER A 107 -5.32 -10.57 11.35
CA SER A 107 -6.62 -10.55 11.99
C SER A 107 -6.75 -9.46 13.04
N GLU A 108 -5.65 -9.03 13.62
CA GLU A 108 -5.73 -7.97 14.63
C GLU A 108 -6.26 -6.67 14.08
N PHE A 109 -6.26 -6.49 12.76
CA PHE A 109 -6.75 -5.27 12.13
C PHE A 109 -8.14 -5.42 11.53
N TYR A 110 -8.74 -6.58 11.63
CA TYR A 110 -10.03 -6.83 10.97
C TYR A 110 -11.10 -5.84 11.38
N THR A 111 -11.27 -5.66 12.68
CA THR A 111 -12.34 -4.79 13.17
C THR A 111 -12.14 -3.35 12.74
N ALA A 112 -10.93 -2.86 12.90
CA ALA A 112 -10.66 -1.46 12.57
C ALA A 112 -10.88 -1.18 11.07
N VAL A 113 -10.39 -2.09 10.23
CA VAL A 113 -10.53 -1.88 8.79
C VAL A 113 -11.96 -2.09 8.35
N ALA A 114 -12.65 -3.05 8.94
CA ALA A 114 -14.07 -3.27 8.61
C ALA A 114 -14.89 -2.03 8.92
N GLU A 115 -14.63 -1.39 10.04
CA GLU A 115 -15.35 -0.18 10.41
C GLU A 115 -15.11 0.94 9.39
N ILE A 116 -13.87 1.05 8.94
CA ILE A 116 -13.54 2.05 7.94
C ILE A 116 -14.28 1.77 6.62
N LEU A 117 -14.29 0.51 6.19
CA LEU A 117 -14.94 0.16 4.93
C LEU A 117 -16.44 0.38 5.01
N VAL A 118 -17.05 0.05 6.14
CA VAL A 118 -18.48 0.28 6.32
C VAL A 118 -18.77 1.79 6.27
N TYR A 119 -17.96 2.57 6.92
CA TYR A 119 -18.12 4.02 6.89
C TYR A 119 -18.05 4.54 5.45
N LEU A 120 -17.09 4.06 4.68
CA LEU A 120 -16.94 4.52 3.30
C LEU A 120 -18.06 4.04 2.41
N TYR A 121 -18.56 2.83 2.64
CA TYR A 121 -19.70 2.34 1.86
C TYR A 121 -20.93 3.20 2.09
N LYS A 122 -21.12 3.65 3.31
CA LYS A 122 -22.26 4.52 3.60
C LYS A 122 -22.10 5.86 2.89
N GLN A 123 -20.89 6.39 2.86
CA GLN A 123 -20.64 7.63 2.14
C GLN A 123 -20.91 7.45 0.66
N ASP A 124 -20.44 6.34 0.12
CA ASP A 124 -20.60 6.04 -1.29
C ASP A 124 -22.06 5.93 -1.68
N ASN A 125 -22.84 5.23 -0.88
CA ASN A 125 -24.25 5.08 -1.16
C ASN A 125 -24.97 6.40 -1.20
N GLY A 126 -24.52 7.35 -0.43
CA GLY A 126 -25.13 8.65 -0.42
C GLY A 126 -24.71 9.52 -1.59
N LYS A 127 -23.54 9.23 -2.18
CA LYS A 127 -22.99 10.11 -3.17
C LYS A 127 -22.87 9.53 -4.54
N ASN A 128 -22.58 8.26 -4.59
CA ASN A 128 -22.11 7.67 -5.83
C ASN A 128 -22.66 6.31 -6.03
N LYS A 129 -23.94 6.24 -6.10
CA LYS A 129 -24.58 4.97 -6.32
C LYS A 129 -24.20 4.34 -7.60
N ASP A 130 -23.86 5.15 -8.57
CA ASP A 130 -23.50 4.63 -9.87
C ASP A 130 -22.20 3.95 -9.91
N LYS A 131 -21.42 4.16 -8.93
CA LYS A 131 -20.12 3.63 -8.95
C LYS A 131 -20.06 2.14 -8.95
N LYS A 132 -21.03 1.50 -8.61
CA LYS A 132 -21.03 0.07 -8.58
C LYS A 132 -21.05 -0.59 -9.84
#